data_5feefb73fda56521c566284c57a15b4d
#
_entry.id   5feefb73fda56521c566284c57a15b4d
#
_cell.length_a   1.000
_cell.length_b   1.000
_cell.length_c   1.000
_cell.angle_alpha   90.00
_cell.angle_beta   90.00
_cell.angle_gamma   90.00
#
_symmetry.space_group_name_H-M   'P 1'
#
loop_
_entity.id
_entity.type
_entity.pdbx_description
1 polymer ?
#
loop_
_entity_poly.entity_id
_entity_poly.type
_entity_poly.pdbx_seq_one_letter_code
_entity_poly.pdbx_strand_id
1 'polypeptide(L)'
;RAVFVGDLVDRGPRVVQASRLVMRMVSEGNALSVPGNHEETILRCLQNGSQQGSAGTMKTIRQIQALPAAARRRFIAEFRSFVTALPPHLVLDRGRLAVAHAGIRPEYLGRDSLEGRRFAIHGQTTGEIDRYGLPVRVNWAADYSGKALVVYGHTPVGAPEWIGRTVNIDTGCVYGGKLTALRYPEMKLVSVKAGRVYYRPRRSLPGGIGLRAETRARPGAAGLSVAARPQSPGARPRSGPARPTAPRPAPAGRTELSME
;
A
#
# COMPACT_ATOMS: atom_id res chain seq x y z
N ARG A 1 12.98 -9.30 20.68
CA ARG A 1 13.06 -8.11 19.82
C ARG A 1 11.87 -8.02 18.87
N ALA A 2 11.35 -6.82 18.65
CA ALA A 2 10.39 -6.57 17.57
C ALA A 2 11.12 -6.39 16.22
N VAL A 3 10.44 -6.74 15.11
CA VAL A 3 10.92 -6.43 13.76
C VAL A 3 9.77 -5.76 13.01
N PHE A 4 9.97 -4.50 12.62
CA PHE A 4 8.97 -3.73 11.87
C PHE A 4 9.15 -3.93 10.36
N VAL A 5 8.04 -4.17 9.66
CA VAL A 5 8.01 -4.55 8.24
C VAL A 5 7.82 -3.32 7.32
N GLY A 6 8.09 -2.11 7.84
CA GLY A 6 7.94 -0.85 7.08
C GLY A 6 6.54 -0.25 7.13
N ASP A 7 6.33 0.80 6.34
CA ASP A 7 5.09 1.58 6.26
C ASP A 7 4.63 2.13 7.62
N LEU A 8 5.56 2.71 8.37
CA LEU A 8 5.33 3.38 9.66
C LEU A 8 4.59 4.71 9.50
N VAL A 9 4.59 5.24 8.28
CA VAL A 9 4.03 6.54 7.90
C VAL A 9 2.79 6.36 7.02
N ASP A 10 2.18 7.47 6.68
CA ASP A 10 0.99 7.63 5.85
C ASP A 10 -0.32 7.14 6.48
N ARG A 11 -1.40 7.81 6.08
CA ARG A 11 -2.80 7.47 6.38
C ARG A 11 -3.18 7.51 7.86
N GLY A 12 -2.28 7.13 8.74
CA GLY A 12 -2.50 7.04 10.19
C GLY A 12 -2.81 8.38 10.86
N PRO A 13 -3.38 8.35 12.08
CA PRO A 13 -3.72 9.58 12.81
C PRO A 13 -2.56 10.15 13.62
N ARG A 14 -1.53 9.36 13.91
CA ARG A 14 -0.41 9.72 14.81
C ARG A 14 0.93 9.27 14.23
N VAL A 15 1.21 9.69 12.98
CA VAL A 15 2.40 9.25 12.25
C VAL A 15 3.70 9.65 12.96
N VAL A 16 3.80 10.89 13.44
CA VAL A 16 4.99 11.38 14.14
C VAL A 16 5.28 10.56 15.40
N GLN A 17 4.23 10.27 16.19
CA GLN A 17 4.39 9.50 17.43
C GLN A 17 4.77 8.04 17.13
N ALA A 18 4.14 7.41 16.13
CA ALA A 18 4.47 6.05 15.72
C ALA A 18 5.92 5.95 15.23
N SER A 19 6.35 6.88 14.35
CA SER A 19 7.73 6.93 13.86
C SER A 19 8.73 7.12 15.00
N ARG A 20 8.48 8.06 15.93
CA ARG A 20 9.36 8.27 17.11
C ARG A 20 9.46 7.04 17.99
N LEU A 21 8.35 6.33 18.21
CA LEU A 21 8.35 5.08 18.98
C LEU A 21 9.29 4.05 18.35
N VAL A 22 9.13 3.81 17.04
CA VAL A 22 9.94 2.81 16.33
C VAL A 22 11.41 3.25 16.28
N MET A 23 11.70 4.51 15.92
CA MET A 23 13.05 5.05 15.92
C MET A 23 13.75 4.85 17.28
N ARG A 24 13.05 5.15 18.38
CA ARG A 24 13.57 4.94 19.74
C ARG A 24 13.81 3.45 20.01
N MET A 25 12.85 2.57 19.73
CA MET A 25 13.04 1.13 19.95
C MET A 25 14.23 0.57 19.18
N VAL A 26 14.46 1.06 17.96
CA VAL A 26 15.61 0.64 17.13
C VAL A 26 16.91 1.19 17.70
N SER A 27 16.97 2.46 18.11
CA SER A 27 18.17 3.07 18.70
C SER A 27 18.56 2.45 20.04
N GLU A 28 17.58 1.98 20.82
CA GLU A 28 17.78 1.25 22.08
C GLU A 28 18.12 -0.25 21.87
N GLY A 29 18.18 -0.73 20.62
CA GLY A 29 18.44 -2.14 20.32
C GLY A 29 17.27 -3.09 20.63
N ASN A 30 16.10 -2.56 20.98
CA ASN A 30 14.88 -3.32 21.30
C ASN A 30 14.12 -3.77 20.06
N ALA A 31 14.40 -3.15 18.91
CA ALA A 31 13.77 -3.50 17.64
C ALA A 31 14.75 -3.46 16.47
N LEU A 32 14.30 -4.03 15.35
CA LEU A 32 14.85 -3.87 14.01
C LEU A 32 13.73 -3.34 13.10
N SER A 33 14.10 -2.77 11.96
CA SER A 33 13.12 -2.32 10.98
C SER A 33 13.68 -2.43 9.55
N VAL A 34 12.81 -2.61 8.59
CA VAL A 34 13.08 -2.39 7.16
C VAL A 34 12.26 -1.20 6.68
N PRO A 35 12.69 -0.48 5.64
CA PRO A 35 11.91 0.63 5.09
C PRO A 35 10.75 0.09 4.25
N GLY A 36 9.61 0.80 4.28
CA GLY A 36 8.54 0.65 3.31
C GLY A 36 8.62 1.69 2.19
N ASN A 37 7.85 1.52 1.14
CA ASN A 37 7.78 2.48 0.04
C ASN A 37 7.18 3.83 0.47
N HIS A 38 6.41 3.86 1.54
CA HIS A 38 5.86 5.09 2.11
C HIS A 38 6.94 5.92 2.81
N GLU A 39 7.89 5.30 3.52
CA GLU A 39 9.04 6.01 4.10
C GLU A 39 9.87 6.68 3.01
N GLU A 40 10.18 5.99 1.90
CA GLU A 40 10.93 6.57 0.77
C GLU A 40 10.17 7.73 0.12
N THR A 41 8.84 7.63 0.01
CA THR A 41 8.01 8.69 -0.54
C THR A 41 8.03 9.94 0.34
N ILE A 42 7.85 9.77 1.66
CA ILE A 42 7.90 10.90 2.61
C ILE A 42 9.29 11.54 2.59
N LEU A 43 10.35 10.73 2.58
CA LEU A 43 11.72 11.23 2.53
C LEU A 43 11.96 12.12 1.29
N ARG A 44 11.51 11.67 0.13
CA ARG A 44 11.57 12.43 -1.13
C ARG A 44 10.78 13.74 -1.05
N CYS A 45 9.55 13.70 -0.50
CA CYS A 45 8.74 14.90 -0.32
C CYS A 45 9.43 15.92 0.62
N LEU A 46 10.04 15.46 1.70
CA LEU A 46 10.74 16.31 2.66
C LEU A 46 12.03 16.92 2.07
N GLN A 47 12.74 16.19 1.19
CA GLN A 47 13.95 16.67 0.51
C GLN A 47 13.65 17.73 -0.54
N ASN A 48 12.61 17.51 -1.34
CA ASN A 48 12.28 18.37 -2.48
C ASN A 48 11.30 19.50 -2.12
N GLY A 49 10.87 19.60 -0.86
CA GLY A 49 9.82 20.55 -0.46
C GLY A 49 8.47 20.32 -1.14
N SER A 50 8.29 19.13 -1.75
CA SER A 50 7.12 18.82 -2.55
C SER A 50 5.87 18.66 -1.69
N GLN A 51 4.81 19.36 -2.08
CA GLN A 51 3.48 19.19 -1.54
C GLN A 51 2.59 18.30 -2.43
N GLN A 52 3.19 17.55 -3.35
CA GLN A 52 2.50 16.65 -4.24
C GLN A 52 2.65 15.21 -3.73
N GLY A 53 1.52 14.49 -3.63
CA GLY A 53 1.50 13.11 -3.16
C GLY A 53 0.08 12.60 -2.98
N SER A 54 -0.04 11.35 -2.59
CA SER A 54 -1.33 10.76 -2.22
C SER A 54 -1.96 11.50 -1.03
N ALA A 55 -3.28 11.38 -0.86
CA ALA A 55 -3.94 11.94 0.32
C ALA A 55 -3.35 11.40 1.65
N GLY A 56 -2.86 10.16 1.65
CA GLY A 56 -2.15 9.56 2.79
C GLY A 56 -0.82 10.26 3.07
N THR A 57 -0.02 10.50 2.04
CA THR A 57 1.26 11.22 2.09
C THR A 57 1.05 12.65 2.59
N MET A 58 0.07 13.34 2.05
CA MET A 58 -0.24 14.73 2.47
C MET A 58 -0.72 14.79 3.92
N LYS A 59 -1.40 13.76 4.42
CA LYS A 59 -1.78 13.68 5.84
C LYS A 59 -0.53 13.57 6.75
N THR A 60 0.48 12.82 6.34
CA THR A 60 1.78 12.74 7.05
C THR A 60 2.50 14.09 7.03
N ILE A 61 2.64 14.71 5.87
CA ILE A 61 3.30 16.01 5.73
C ILE A 61 2.64 17.07 6.62
N ARG A 62 1.29 17.15 6.66
CA ARG A 62 0.57 18.06 7.55
C ARG A 62 0.86 17.81 9.03
N GLN A 63 0.95 16.55 9.46
CA GLN A 63 1.30 16.23 10.86
C GLN A 63 2.74 16.67 11.21
N ILE A 64 3.67 16.53 10.26
CA ILE A 64 5.05 17.01 10.43
C ILE A 64 5.07 18.56 10.46
N GLN A 65 4.34 19.21 9.56
CA GLN A 65 4.25 20.68 9.49
C GLN A 65 3.60 21.29 10.72
N ALA A 66 2.68 20.59 11.38
CA ALA A 66 2.01 21.04 12.60
C ALA A 66 2.92 21.03 13.83
N LEU A 67 4.11 20.46 13.75
CA LEU A 67 5.09 20.51 14.84
C LEU A 67 5.67 21.94 14.97
N PRO A 68 6.00 22.40 16.20
CA PRO A 68 6.80 23.61 16.41
C PRO A 68 8.09 23.56 15.58
N ALA A 69 8.56 24.71 15.10
CA ALA A 69 9.64 24.76 14.10
C ALA A 69 10.90 23.99 14.51
N ALA A 70 11.35 24.10 15.77
CA ALA A 70 12.51 23.36 16.27
C ALA A 70 12.26 21.85 16.32
N ALA A 71 11.10 21.42 16.83
CA ALA A 71 10.71 20.01 16.91
C ALA A 71 10.53 19.39 15.53
N ARG A 72 10.03 20.17 14.55
CA ARG A 72 9.88 19.75 13.15
C ARG A 72 11.25 19.52 12.50
N ARG A 73 12.18 20.47 12.60
CA ARG A 73 13.55 20.33 12.08
C ARG A 73 14.23 19.08 12.66
N ARG A 74 14.14 18.92 13.98
CA ARG A 74 14.70 17.75 14.67
C ARG A 74 14.08 16.45 14.16
N PHE A 75 12.75 16.35 14.09
CA PHE A 75 12.07 15.15 13.59
C PHE A 75 12.48 14.81 12.16
N ILE A 76 12.54 15.80 11.26
CA ILE A 76 12.93 15.57 9.86
C ILE A 76 14.36 15.03 9.78
N ALA A 77 15.29 15.58 10.56
CA ALA A 77 16.67 15.12 10.59
C ALA A 77 16.77 13.68 11.11
N GLU A 78 16.12 13.39 12.24
CA GLU A 78 16.08 12.06 12.87
C GLU A 78 15.44 11.03 11.93
N PHE A 79 14.30 11.37 11.32
CA PHE A 79 13.57 10.48 10.39
C PHE A 79 14.41 10.19 9.13
N ARG A 80 15.06 11.21 8.56
CA ARG A 80 15.97 11.03 7.42
C ARG A 80 17.10 10.08 7.76
N SER A 81 17.82 10.34 8.85
CA SER A 81 18.93 9.50 9.31
C SER A 81 18.48 8.06 9.53
N PHE A 82 17.35 7.88 10.19
CA PHE A 82 16.77 6.58 10.45
C PHE A 82 16.46 5.81 9.16
N VAL A 83 15.65 6.37 8.25
CA VAL A 83 15.22 5.68 7.02
C VAL A 83 16.41 5.37 6.11
N THR A 84 17.38 6.28 6.02
CA THR A 84 18.57 6.06 5.17
C THR A 84 19.46 4.94 5.70
N ALA A 85 19.50 4.73 7.03
CA ALA A 85 20.28 3.68 7.65
C ALA A 85 19.62 2.30 7.62
N LEU A 86 18.32 2.20 7.29
CA LEU A 86 17.62 0.93 7.26
C LEU A 86 18.09 0.03 6.11
N PRO A 87 18.42 -1.26 6.39
CA PRO A 87 18.68 -2.24 5.36
C PRO A 87 17.38 -2.53 4.57
N PRO A 88 17.44 -2.77 3.26
CA PRO A 88 16.25 -3.04 2.45
C PRO A 88 15.51 -4.32 2.86
N HIS A 89 16.24 -5.26 3.42
CA HIS A 89 15.72 -6.50 4.02
C HIS A 89 16.65 -6.95 5.14
N LEU A 90 16.14 -7.81 6.00
CA LEU A 90 16.89 -8.44 7.09
C LEU A 90 17.02 -9.95 6.84
N VAL A 91 18.20 -10.50 7.12
CA VAL A 91 18.44 -11.94 7.16
C VAL A 91 18.79 -12.28 8.61
N LEU A 92 17.97 -13.10 9.21
CA LEU A 92 18.00 -13.40 10.63
C LEU A 92 18.14 -14.92 10.85
N ASP A 93 18.42 -15.31 12.09
CA ASP A 93 18.45 -16.70 12.49
C ASP A 93 19.28 -17.58 11.55
N ARG A 94 20.52 -17.16 11.28
CA ARG A 94 21.47 -17.89 10.40
C ARG A 94 20.90 -18.19 9.01
N GLY A 95 20.13 -17.25 8.46
CA GLY A 95 19.54 -17.38 7.12
C GLY A 95 18.21 -18.12 7.06
N ARG A 96 17.62 -18.50 8.21
CA ARG A 96 16.34 -19.21 8.26
C ARG A 96 15.12 -18.29 8.17
N LEU A 97 15.29 -17.02 8.56
CA LEU A 97 14.25 -16.00 8.54
C LEU A 97 14.72 -14.79 7.73
N ALA A 98 13.89 -14.33 6.82
CA ALA A 98 14.05 -13.07 6.13
C ALA A 98 12.85 -12.15 6.40
N VAL A 99 13.10 -10.85 6.51
CA VAL A 99 12.05 -9.83 6.63
C VAL A 99 12.29 -8.75 5.60
N ALA A 100 11.29 -8.44 4.81
CA ALA A 100 11.31 -7.36 3.82
C ALA A 100 9.92 -6.72 3.74
N HIS A 101 9.85 -5.46 3.31
CA HIS A 101 8.54 -4.78 3.24
C HIS A 101 7.60 -5.42 2.21
N ALA A 102 8.02 -5.55 0.96
CA ALA A 102 7.18 -6.08 -0.12
C ALA A 102 7.54 -7.54 -0.51
N GLY A 103 8.55 -8.11 0.15
CA GLY A 103 9.06 -9.45 -0.12
C GLY A 103 10.51 -9.46 -0.57
N ILE A 104 11.06 -10.64 -0.78
CA ILE A 104 12.43 -10.83 -1.26
C ILE A 104 12.55 -12.14 -2.03
N ARG A 105 13.26 -12.14 -3.15
CA ARG A 105 13.57 -13.35 -3.90
C ARG A 105 14.86 -13.99 -3.40
N PRO A 106 15.04 -15.31 -3.59
CA PRO A 106 16.24 -16.01 -3.13
C PRO A 106 17.55 -15.42 -3.65
N GLU A 107 17.56 -14.95 -4.90
CA GLU A 107 18.75 -14.40 -5.55
C GLU A 107 19.21 -13.05 -4.96
N TYR A 108 18.33 -12.33 -4.27
CA TYR A 108 18.64 -11.05 -3.62
C TYR A 108 18.93 -11.19 -2.12
N LEU A 109 18.65 -12.37 -1.55
CA LEU A 109 18.73 -12.57 -0.11
C LEU A 109 20.17 -12.39 0.42
N GLY A 110 20.36 -11.45 1.36
CA GLY A 110 21.66 -11.13 1.94
C GLY A 110 22.61 -10.38 1.01
N ARG A 111 22.14 -9.92 -0.15
CA ARG A 111 22.93 -9.15 -1.11
C ARG A 111 22.50 -7.69 -1.11
N ASP A 112 23.49 -6.80 -1.20
CA ASP A 112 23.24 -5.37 -1.44
C ASP A 112 23.26 -5.12 -2.95
N SER A 113 22.08 -5.03 -3.55
CA SER A 113 21.88 -4.71 -4.96
C SER A 113 20.71 -3.76 -5.14
N LEU A 114 20.79 -2.94 -6.19
CA LEU A 114 19.72 -1.98 -6.49
C LEU A 114 18.40 -2.69 -6.80
N GLU A 115 18.46 -3.79 -7.56
CA GLU A 115 17.31 -4.62 -7.92
C GLU A 115 16.71 -5.26 -6.68
N GLY A 116 17.54 -5.84 -5.79
CA GLY A 116 17.11 -6.44 -4.53
C GLY A 116 16.46 -5.40 -3.60
N ARG A 117 17.05 -4.20 -3.48
CA ARG A 117 16.47 -3.08 -2.75
C ARG A 117 15.11 -2.68 -3.31
N ARG A 118 15.03 -2.48 -4.62
CA ARG A 118 13.77 -2.11 -5.29
C ARG A 118 12.69 -3.18 -5.09
N PHE A 119 13.07 -4.46 -5.23
CA PHE A 119 12.14 -5.57 -5.00
C PHE A 119 11.67 -5.61 -3.54
N ALA A 120 12.59 -5.51 -2.57
CA ALA A 120 12.28 -5.59 -1.15
C ALA A 120 11.31 -4.49 -0.68
N ILE A 121 11.36 -3.30 -1.28
CA ILE A 121 10.58 -2.12 -0.87
C ILE A 121 9.30 -1.96 -1.70
N HIS A 122 9.33 -2.26 -3.00
CA HIS A 122 8.21 -1.99 -3.91
C HIS A 122 7.52 -3.26 -4.43
N GLY A 123 8.16 -4.42 -4.29
CA GLY A 123 7.72 -5.66 -4.95
C GLY A 123 7.87 -5.59 -6.46
N GLN A 124 7.17 -6.48 -7.14
CA GLN A 124 7.12 -6.54 -8.60
C GLN A 124 5.71 -6.24 -9.11
N THR A 125 5.63 -5.52 -10.22
CA THR A 125 4.39 -5.22 -10.92
C THR A 125 4.44 -5.77 -12.35
N THR A 126 3.26 -6.04 -12.95
CA THR A 126 3.17 -6.46 -14.35
C THR A 126 3.44 -5.31 -15.34
N GLY A 127 3.48 -4.06 -14.85
CA GLY A 127 3.50 -2.85 -15.68
C GLY A 127 2.10 -2.31 -15.99
N GLU A 128 1.07 -3.08 -15.74
CA GLU A 128 -0.32 -2.68 -15.95
C GLU A 128 -0.86 -1.85 -14.78
N ILE A 129 -1.87 -1.05 -15.06
CA ILE A 129 -2.63 -0.28 -14.09
C ILE A 129 -4.07 -0.79 -14.07
N ASP A 130 -4.57 -1.09 -12.88
CA ASP A 130 -5.95 -1.56 -12.71
C ASP A 130 -6.99 -0.44 -12.89
N ARG A 131 -8.28 -0.80 -12.96
CA ARG A 131 -9.41 0.14 -13.10
C ARG A 131 -9.51 1.19 -11.98
N TYR A 132 -8.76 1.05 -10.91
CA TYR A 132 -8.69 1.99 -9.78
C TYR A 132 -7.45 2.90 -9.84
N GLY A 133 -6.65 2.79 -10.93
CA GLY A 133 -5.41 3.53 -11.11
C GLY A 133 -4.26 3.03 -10.22
N LEU A 134 -4.28 1.75 -9.84
CA LEU A 134 -3.24 1.13 -9.02
C LEU A 134 -2.42 0.13 -9.86
N PRO A 135 -1.10 0.02 -9.64
CA PRO A 135 -0.28 -0.99 -10.30
C PRO A 135 -0.75 -2.41 -10.00
N VAL A 136 -0.85 -3.23 -11.04
CA VAL A 136 -1.12 -4.67 -10.91
C VAL A 136 0.15 -5.35 -10.41
N ARG A 137 0.04 -6.09 -9.29
CA ARG A 137 1.19 -6.71 -8.62
C ARG A 137 1.34 -8.16 -9.04
N VAL A 138 2.59 -8.57 -9.22
CA VAL A 138 2.96 -9.99 -9.41
C VAL A 138 2.90 -10.70 -8.05
N ASN A 139 2.29 -11.88 -8.02
CA ASN A 139 2.33 -12.75 -6.84
C ASN A 139 3.64 -13.53 -6.81
N TRP A 140 4.72 -12.84 -6.46
CA TRP A 140 6.08 -13.41 -6.39
C TRP A 140 6.19 -14.56 -5.38
N ALA A 141 5.32 -14.58 -4.36
CA ALA A 141 5.34 -15.59 -3.30
C ALA A 141 4.97 -17.00 -3.83
N ALA A 142 4.15 -17.08 -4.89
CA ALA A 142 3.80 -18.33 -5.53
C ALA A 142 5.02 -19.03 -6.15
N ASP A 143 6.00 -18.25 -6.62
CA ASP A 143 7.21 -18.76 -7.29
C ASP A 143 8.42 -18.81 -6.33
N TYR A 144 8.22 -18.53 -5.04
CA TYR A 144 9.31 -18.51 -4.09
C TYR A 144 9.83 -19.91 -3.76
N SER A 145 11.07 -20.19 -4.14
CA SER A 145 11.74 -21.49 -3.94
C SER A 145 12.87 -21.46 -2.90
N GLY A 146 13.03 -20.33 -2.18
CA GLY A 146 14.10 -20.17 -1.19
C GLY A 146 13.89 -21.00 0.08
N LYS A 147 14.99 -21.22 0.83
CA LYS A 147 14.98 -21.99 2.08
C LYS A 147 14.52 -21.15 3.30
N ALA A 148 14.74 -19.85 3.27
CA ALA A 148 14.34 -18.96 4.35
C ALA A 148 12.81 -18.80 4.40
N LEU A 149 12.26 -18.65 5.59
CA LEU A 149 10.93 -18.09 5.78
C LEU A 149 10.97 -16.61 5.47
N VAL A 150 10.09 -16.10 4.61
CA VAL A 150 9.99 -14.66 4.32
C VAL A 150 8.74 -14.07 4.96
N VAL A 151 8.91 -13.09 5.84
CA VAL A 151 7.82 -12.29 6.43
C VAL A 151 7.76 -10.94 5.73
N TYR A 152 6.59 -10.58 5.22
CA TYR A 152 6.40 -9.36 4.43
C TYR A 152 5.01 -8.76 4.60
N GLY A 153 4.75 -7.62 3.95
CA GLY A 153 3.48 -6.89 3.94
C GLY A 153 3.22 -6.20 2.61
N HIS A 154 2.98 -4.87 2.64
CA HIS A 154 2.84 -3.97 1.48
C HIS A 154 1.52 -4.11 0.70
N THR A 155 1.05 -5.32 0.49
CA THR A 155 -0.22 -5.59 -0.19
C THR A 155 -1.22 -6.13 0.83
N PRO A 156 -2.19 -5.32 1.26
CA PRO A 156 -3.10 -5.72 2.32
C PRO A 156 -3.95 -6.93 1.95
N VAL A 157 -4.04 -7.88 2.90
CA VAL A 157 -4.83 -9.11 2.83
C VAL A 157 -5.86 -9.15 3.95
N GLY A 158 -6.93 -9.93 3.80
CA GLY A 158 -8.00 -10.04 4.80
C GLY A 158 -7.60 -10.77 6.08
N ALA A 159 -6.70 -11.72 5.94
CA ALA A 159 -6.06 -12.48 7.01
C ALA A 159 -4.63 -12.76 6.62
N PRO A 160 -3.72 -13.08 7.56
CA PRO A 160 -2.35 -13.45 7.21
C PRO A 160 -2.34 -14.58 6.19
N GLU A 161 -1.58 -14.40 5.11
CA GLU A 161 -1.59 -15.31 3.97
C GLU A 161 -0.26 -16.05 3.88
N TRP A 162 -0.34 -17.37 3.98
CA TRP A 162 0.80 -18.26 3.83
C TRP A 162 0.86 -18.80 2.40
N ILE A 163 2.00 -18.64 1.74
CA ILE A 163 2.27 -19.24 0.43
C ILE A 163 3.66 -19.89 0.51
N GLY A 164 3.72 -21.21 0.55
CA GLY A 164 4.96 -21.96 0.74
C GLY A 164 5.72 -21.48 1.99
N ARG A 165 6.95 -21.00 1.80
CA ARG A 165 7.79 -20.44 2.87
C ARG A 165 7.69 -18.93 2.98
N THR A 166 6.56 -18.35 2.66
CA THR A 166 6.34 -16.89 2.80
C THR A 166 5.07 -16.62 3.60
N VAL A 167 5.02 -15.52 4.32
CA VAL A 167 3.83 -15.07 5.02
C VAL A 167 3.65 -13.55 4.87
N ASN A 168 2.50 -13.16 4.33
CA ASN A 168 2.03 -11.79 4.31
C ASN A 168 1.28 -11.48 5.61
N ILE A 169 1.78 -10.55 6.40
CA ILE A 169 1.16 -10.12 7.67
C ILE A 169 0.52 -8.74 7.60
N ASP A 170 0.46 -8.10 6.43
CA ASP A 170 -0.26 -6.82 6.26
C ASP A 170 -1.77 -7.08 6.20
N THR A 171 -2.40 -7.06 7.35
CA THR A 171 -3.84 -7.25 7.48
C THR A 171 -4.62 -5.94 7.52
N GLY A 172 -4.09 -4.89 6.88
CA GLY A 172 -4.78 -3.65 6.58
C GLY A 172 -5.19 -2.83 7.80
N CYS A 173 -4.34 -2.74 8.83
CA CYS A 173 -4.66 -2.05 10.08
C CYS A 173 -5.22 -0.63 9.87
N VAL A 174 -4.58 0.17 9.02
CA VAL A 174 -5.01 1.56 8.74
C VAL A 174 -6.36 1.64 8.05
N TYR A 175 -6.77 0.58 7.37
CA TYR A 175 -8.07 0.43 6.70
C TYR A 175 -9.16 -0.17 7.58
N GLY A 176 -8.89 -0.36 8.88
CA GLY A 176 -9.84 -0.94 9.84
C GLY A 176 -9.73 -2.46 10.00
N GLY A 177 -8.70 -3.07 9.41
CA GLY A 177 -8.34 -4.47 9.61
C GLY A 177 -7.64 -4.72 10.95
N LYS A 178 -6.51 -5.42 10.93
CA LYS A 178 -5.74 -5.77 12.13
C LYS A 178 -4.28 -5.33 12.00
N LEU A 179 -3.63 -5.08 13.12
CA LEU A 179 -2.18 -5.07 13.23
C LEU A 179 -1.74 -6.50 13.60
N THR A 180 -1.01 -7.15 12.71
CA THR A 180 -0.64 -8.54 12.86
C THR A 180 0.87 -8.70 13.01
N ALA A 181 1.29 -9.60 13.88
CA ALA A 181 2.67 -9.99 14.09
C ALA A 181 2.81 -11.52 14.03
N LEU A 182 3.95 -11.98 13.51
CA LEU A 182 4.39 -13.36 13.64
C LEU A 182 5.37 -13.46 14.82
N ARG A 183 5.08 -14.33 15.78
CA ARG A 183 6.05 -14.73 16.80
C ARG A 183 6.93 -15.82 16.23
N TYR A 184 8.21 -15.56 16.21
CA TYR A 184 9.23 -16.50 15.74
C TYR A 184 10.18 -16.84 16.90
N PRO A 185 10.60 -18.09 17.10
CA PRO A 185 10.42 -19.25 16.19
C PRO A 185 9.11 -20.03 16.38
N GLU A 186 8.20 -19.65 17.29
CA GLU A 186 6.98 -20.39 17.61
C GLU A 186 5.97 -20.45 16.46
N MET A 187 6.18 -19.67 15.39
CA MET A 187 5.31 -19.59 14.22
C MET A 187 3.85 -19.22 14.54
N LYS A 188 3.66 -18.48 15.64
CA LYS A 188 2.34 -18.08 16.13
C LYS A 188 1.98 -16.68 15.66
N LEU A 189 0.85 -16.56 14.98
CA LEU A 189 0.27 -15.27 14.59
C LEU A 189 -0.48 -14.64 15.75
N VAL A 190 -0.26 -13.35 15.99
CA VAL A 190 -0.95 -12.53 16.99
C VAL A 190 -1.47 -11.27 16.28
N SER A 191 -2.70 -10.89 16.56
CA SER A 191 -3.31 -9.72 15.90
C SER A 191 -4.12 -8.89 16.89
N VAL A 192 -4.10 -7.57 16.67
CA VAL A 192 -4.95 -6.61 17.37
C VAL A 192 -5.82 -5.90 16.35
N LYS A 193 -7.14 -5.88 16.57
CA LYS A 193 -8.09 -5.20 15.68
C LYS A 193 -7.87 -3.68 15.73
N ALA A 194 -7.92 -3.02 14.59
CA ALA A 194 -7.93 -1.57 14.53
C ALA A 194 -9.17 -0.99 15.22
N GLY A 195 -9.01 0.10 15.97
CA GLY A 195 -10.13 0.72 16.68
C GLY A 195 -11.18 1.33 15.74
N ARG A 196 -10.79 1.65 14.51
CA ARG A 196 -11.68 2.19 13.46
C ARG A 196 -11.00 2.13 12.09
N VAL A 197 -11.74 2.47 11.02
CA VAL A 197 -11.17 2.78 9.70
C VAL A 197 -10.53 4.17 9.76
N TYR A 198 -9.19 4.24 9.63
CA TYR A 198 -8.43 5.51 9.63
C TYR A 198 -8.27 6.10 8.25
N TYR A 199 -8.33 5.26 7.22
CA TYR A 199 -8.22 5.63 5.82
C TYR A 199 -9.05 4.67 4.97
N ARG A 200 -9.76 5.18 3.96
CA ARG A 200 -10.55 4.36 3.04
C ARG A 200 -9.71 4.01 1.83
N PRO A 201 -9.58 2.73 1.47
CA PRO A 201 -8.87 2.33 0.27
C PRO A 201 -9.66 2.76 -0.98
N ARG A 202 -8.96 2.92 -2.12
CA ARG A 202 -9.60 3.23 -3.41
C ARG A 202 -10.40 2.05 -3.96
N ARG A 203 -10.04 0.83 -3.58
CA ARG A 203 -10.75 -0.40 -3.94
C ARG A 203 -11.10 -1.18 -2.68
N SER A 204 -12.10 -2.05 -2.75
CA SER A 204 -12.36 -3.01 -1.70
C SER A 204 -11.15 -3.91 -1.51
N LEU A 205 -10.72 -4.07 -0.25
CA LEU A 205 -9.63 -4.98 0.09
C LEU A 205 -10.18 -6.38 0.40
N PRO A 206 -9.38 -7.44 0.24
CA PRO A 206 -9.78 -8.80 0.58
C PRO A 206 -10.32 -8.88 2.02
N GLY A 207 -11.32 -9.74 2.25
CA GLY A 207 -11.94 -9.89 3.58
C GLY A 207 -12.81 -8.72 4.03
N GLY A 208 -13.26 -7.85 3.10
CA GLY A 208 -14.17 -6.74 3.42
C GLY A 208 -13.53 -5.59 4.19
N ILE A 209 -12.20 -5.53 4.26
CA ILE A 209 -11.47 -4.44 4.93
C ILE A 209 -11.78 -3.11 4.25
N GLY A 210 -12.11 -2.08 5.06
CA GLY A 210 -12.39 -0.72 4.57
C GLY A 210 -13.80 -0.50 4.03
N LEU A 211 -14.67 -1.52 4.00
CA LEU A 211 -16.09 -1.34 3.71
C LEU A 211 -16.78 -0.55 4.84
N ARG A 212 -17.77 0.27 4.49
CA ARG A 212 -18.69 0.84 5.49
C ARG A 212 -19.39 -0.34 6.17
N ALA A 213 -19.45 -0.31 7.51
CA ALA A 213 -20.58 -0.93 8.18
C ALA A 213 -21.84 -0.26 7.57
N GLU A 214 -22.65 -1.04 6.89
CA GLU A 214 -23.96 -0.57 6.46
C GLU A 214 -24.64 0.00 7.71
N THR A 215 -24.93 1.30 7.68
CA THR A 215 -25.79 1.91 8.69
C THR A 215 -27.08 1.10 8.66
N ARG A 216 -27.33 0.35 9.73
CA ARG A 216 -28.63 -0.28 9.97
C ARG A 216 -29.69 0.73 9.58
N ALA A 217 -30.50 0.37 8.59
CA ALA A 217 -31.67 1.11 8.23
C ALA A 217 -32.47 1.38 9.51
N ARG A 218 -32.78 2.64 9.77
CA ARG A 218 -33.74 2.99 10.82
C ARG A 218 -35.05 2.29 10.49
N PRO A 219 -35.63 1.48 11.39
CA PRO A 219 -36.98 1.00 11.20
C PRO A 219 -37.95 2.15 11.42
N GLY A 220 -38.83 2.37 10.47
CA GLY A 220 -40.05 3.08 10.74
C GLY A 220 -40.20 4.46 10.14
N ALA A 221 -40.86 4.49 8.99
CA ALA A 221 -41.99 5.38 8.75
C ALA A 221 -42.91 4.62 7.80
N ALA A 222 -43.89 3.97 8.36
CA ALA A 222 -45.08 3.52 7.64
C ALA A 222 -45.83 4.78 7.21
N GLY A 223 -46.05 4.95 5.90
CA GLY A 223 -46.66 6.12 5.34
C GLY A 223 -47.31 5.84 3.99
N LEU A 224 -48.55 5.43 4.04
CA LEU A 224 -49.63 5.68 3.05
C LEU A 224 -49.39 5.30 1.56
N SER A 225 -50.04 4.19 1.23
CA SER A 225 -50.46 3.81 -0.12
C SER A 225 -51.29 4.90 -0.79
N VAL A 226 -50.89 5.33 -1.98
CA VAL A 226 -51.78 6.03 -2.95
C VAL A 226 -51.78 5.23 -4.23
N ALA A 227 -53.00 4.89 -4.63
CA ALA A 227 -53.36 4.02 -5.72
C ALA A 227 -52.82 4.52 -7.11
N ALA A 228 -52.38 3.57 -7.92
CA ALA A 228 -52.02 3.76 -9.30
C ALA A 228 -53.23 3.97 -10.18
N ARG A 229 -53.19 4.97 -11.10
CA ARG A 229 -54.08 5.10 -12.27
C ARG A 229 -53.44 4.41 -13.47
N PRO A 230 -54.27 3.85 -14.40
CA PRO A 230 -53.78 3.09 -15.54
C PRO A 230 -53.30 3.99 -16.68
N GLN A 231 -52.23 3.57 -17.33
CA GLN A 231 -51.69 4.18 -18.56
C GLN A 231 -52.40 3.64 -19.82
N SER A 232 -52.72 4.54 -20.74
CA SER A 232 -53.17 4.23 -22.10
C SER A 232 -52.02 4.08 -23.07
N PRO A 233 -52.14 3.30 -24.16
CA PRO A 233 -51.04 2.98 -25.06
C PRO A 233 -50.97 3.89 -26.28
N GLY A 234 -49.78 4.15 -26.80
CA GLY A 234 -49.60 4.53 -28.20
C GLY A 234 -48.65 5.71 -28.46
N ALA A 235 -47.44 5.43 -28.99
CA ALA A 235 -46.87 6.11 -30.15
C ALA A 235 -45.54 5.49 -30.55
N ARG A 236 -45.40 5.11 -31.80
CA ARG A 236 -44.20 4.58 -32.45
C ARG A 236 -43.15 5.68 -32.66
N PRO A 237 -41.84 5.38 -32.64
CA PRO A 237 -40.80 6.34 -32.98
C PRO A 237 -40.58 6.46 -34.50
N ARG A 238 -40.38 7.69 -34.93
CA ARG A 238 -39.99 8.04 -36.31
C ARG A 238 -38.47 7.94 -36.47
N SER A 239 -38.05 7.35 -37.58
CA SER A 239 -36.68 7.27 -38.10
C SER A 239 -36.16 8.65 -38.53
N GLY A 240 -34.96 9.05 -38.05
CA GLY A 240 -34.22 10.22 -38.54
C GLY A 240 -32.89 9.79 -39.20
N PRO A 241 -32.33 10.60 -40.11
CA PRO A 241 -31.37 10.17 -41.12
C PRO A 241 -29.92 10.08 -40.64
N ALA A 242 -29.16 9.25 -41.37
CA ALA A 242 -27.75 8.94 -41.19
C ALA A 242 -26.81 10.17 -41.35
N ARG A 243 -25.78 10.24 -40.52
CA ARG A 243 -24.65 11.17 -40.65
C ARG A 243 -23.53 10.55 -41.51
N PRO A 244 -22.82 11.36 -42.32
CA PRO A 244 -21.74 10.88 -43.18
C PRO A 244 -20.42 10.65 -42.41
N THR A 245 -19.70 9.64 -42.88
CA THR A 245 -18.35 9.22 -42.42
C THR A 245 -17.28 10.17 -42.94
N ALA A 246 -16.32 10.54 -42.03
CA ALA A 246 -15.13 11.29 -42.38
C ALA A 246 -13.99 10.36 -42.88
N PRO A 247 -13.06 10.85 -43.74
CA PRO A 247 -12.06 10.03 -44.41
C PRO A 247 -10.84 9.77 -43.50
N ARG A 248 -10.19 8.62 -43.73
CA ARG A 248 -8.92 8.17 -43.10
C ARG A 248 -7.73 9.02 -43.54
N PRO A 249 -6.73 9.29 -42.67
CA PRO A 249 -5.46 9.84 -43.09
C PRO A 249 -4.52 8.75 -43.64
N ALA A 250 -3.70 9.15 -44.62
CA ALA A 250 -2.69 8.34 -45.29
C ALA A 250 -1.43 8.09 -44.45
N PRO A 251 -0.62 7.03 -44.72
CA PRO A 251 0.54 6.68 -43.96
C PRO A 251 1.74 7.58 -44.26
N ALA A 252 2.44 8.02 -43.20
CA ALA A 252 3.67 8.79 -43.29
C ALA A 252 4.88 7.90 -43.63
N GLY A 253 5.71 8.40 -44.55
CA GLY A 253 6.88 7.72 -45.10
C GLY A 253 8.02 7.53 -44.11
N ARG A 254 8.78 6.47 -44.35
CA ARG A 254 10.09 6.19 -43.77
C ARG A 254 11.10 7.18 -44.30
N THR A 255 11.90 7.75 -43.40
CA THR A 255 13.14 8.42 -43.75
C THR A 255 14.30 7.60 -43.14
N GLU A 256 15.07 6.97 -44.00
CA GLU A 256 16.39 6.42 -43.67
C GLU A 256 17.37 7.57 -43.42
N LEU A 257 18.16 7.48 -42.37
CA LEU A 257 19.36 8.28 -42.18
C LEU A 257 20.54 7.34 -42.03
N SER A 258 21.45 7.47 -43.02
CA SER A 258 22.74 6.83 -43.12
C SER A 258 23.68 7.26 -42.01
N MET A 259 24.54 6.32 -41.68
CA MET A 259 25.76 6.51 -40.86
C MET A 259 26.78 7.43 -41.57
N GLU A 260 27.41 8.25 -40.78
CA GLU A 260 28.89 8.51 -40.77
C GLU A 260 29.30 8.79 -39.32
#